data_02fb6c5aecbef831a339fe62bbb1b234
#
_entry.id   02fb6c5aecbef831a339fe62bbb1b234
#
_cell.length_a   1.000
_cell.length_b   1.000
_cell.length_c   1.000
_cell.angle_alpha   90.00
_cell.angle_beta   90.00
_cell.angle_gamma   90.00
#
_symmetry.space_group_name_H-M   'P 1'
#
loop_
_entity.id
_entity.type
_entity.pdbx_description
1 polymer ?
#
loop_
_entity_poly.entity_id
_entity_poly.type
_entity_poly.pdbx_seq_one_letter_code
_entity_poly.pdbx_strand_id
1 'polypeptide(L)'
;KGYNMKREQGILIGTVIAAIIMMFLCSVFTFSDAVSEKALTTCIPESISTTEDGKTQYDFNLQSYGQDIGSIVFYSSHQRINVYAQGEEIYRLSNKRSIWGNTPGWKWNFVKLPSGVDRLQIEISPCYKEVEDQKQEFYIGGGNDIYMKLLQKAMPAFIISVVILLVGLYITIYWTIVHKGSQIDGTLLYLGLFSILLGLWSANETDVSALIFANRQAGSYIAFVTLMI
;
A
#
# COMPACT_ATOMS: atom_id res chain seq x y z
N LYS A 1 -32.80 34.40 -0.59
CA LYS A 1 -31.31 34.51 -0.45
C LYS A 1 -30.82 33.99 0.92
N GLY A 2 -31.47 34.32 2.06
CA GLY A 2 -31.00 33.91 3.41
C GLY A 2 -31.09 32.42 3.73
N TYR A 3 -32.00 31.65 3.10
CA TYR A 3 -32.16 30.24 3.33
C TYR A 3 -31.01 29.39 2.74
N ASN A 4 -30.53 29.77 1.54
CA ASN A 4 -29.39 29.08 0.90
C ASN A 4 -28.08 29.31 1.67
N MET A 5 -27.86 30.49 2.17
CA MET A 5 -26.63 30.81 2.93
C MET A 5 -26.51 30.00 4.25
N LYS A 6 -27.62 29.79 4.97
CA LYS A 6 -27.60 28.95 6.18
C LYS A 6 -27.34 27.47 5.87
N ARG A 7 -27.85 26.99 4.75
CA ARG A 7 -27.63 25.61 4.30
C ARG A 7 -26.18 25.39 3.88
N GLU A 8 -25.57 26.34 3.17
CA GLU A 8 -24.16 26.30 2.78
C GLU A 8 -23.21 26.34 3.98
N GLN A 9 -23.50 27.18 4.96
CA GLN A 9 -22.76 27.24 6.21
C GLN A 9 -22.88 25.91 7.00
N GLY A 10 -24.06 25.30 7.05
CA GLY A 10 -24.26 24.00 7.70
C GLY A 10 -23.45 22.88 7.06
N ILE A 11 -23.38 22.86 5.73
CA ILE A 11 -22.60 21.87 4.98
C ILE A 11 -21.09 22.08 5.23
N LEU A 12 -20.62 23.33 5.17
CA LEU A 12 -19.20 23.66 5.44
C LEU A 12 -18.80 23.22 6.87
N ILE A 13 -19.63 23.54 7.86
CA ILE A 13 -19.39 23.16 9.25
C ILE A 13 -19.37 21.62 9.37
N GLY A 14 -20.31 20.92 8.73
CA GLY A 14 -20.34 19.45 8.72
C GLY A 14 -19.09 18.84 8.11
N THR A 15 -18.57 19.41 7.03
CA THR A 15 -17.33 18.95 6.38
C THR A 15 -16.12 19.15 7.27
N VAL A 16 -16.01 20.30 7.94
CA VAL A 16 -14.92 20.60 8.89
C VAL A 16 -14.97 19.64 10.08
N ILE A 17 -16.15 19.39 10.64
CA ILE A 17 -16.33 18.44 11.75
C ILE A 17 -15.93 17.03 11.30
N ALA A 18 -16.36 16.57 10.13
CA ALA A 18 -15.98 15.28 9.59
C ALA A 18 -14.46 15.14 9.40
N ALA A 19 -13.79 16.18 8.89
CA ALA A 19 -12.33 16.20 8.75
C ALA A 19 -11.62 16.14 10.13
N ILE A 20 -12.12 16.86 11.13
CA ILE A 20 -11.58 16.81 12.51
C ILE A 20 -11.76 15.41 13.11
N ILE A 21 -12.93 14.80 12.97
CA ILE A 21 -13.19 13.43 13.46
C ILE A 21 -12.24 12.44 12.77
N MET A 22 -12.04 12.56 11.46
CA MET A 22 -11.10 11.73 10.71
C MET A 22 -9.66 11.90 11.18
N MET A 23 -9.21 13.15 11.41
CA MET A 23 -7.86 13.40 11.97
C MET A 23 -7.72 12.79 13.36
N PHE A 24 -8.77 12.87 14.19
CA PHE A 24 -8.78 12.24 15.51
C PHE A 24 -8.71 10.71 15.41
N LEU A 25 -9.47 10.09 14.53
CA LEU A 25 -9.40 8.65 14.27
C LEU A 25 -8.02 8.23 13.76
N CYS A 26 -7.41 9.01 12.86
CA CYS A 26 -6.03 8.78 12.42
C CYS A 26 -5.05 8.81 13.61
N SER A 27 -5.20 9.81 14.50
CA SER A 27 -4.39 9.95 15.70
C SER A 27 -4.53 8.74 16.62
N VAL A 28 -5.75 8.26 16.87
CA VAL A 28 -5.99 7.07 17.70
C VAL A 28 -5.35 5.82 17.10
N PHE A 29 -5.41 5.65 15.77
CA PHE A 29 -4.77 4.52 15.09
C PHE A 29 -3.24 4.58 15.15
N THR A 30 -2.64 5.78 15.12
CA THR A 30 -1.19 5.95 15.24
C THR A 30 -0.66 5.77 16.66
N PHE A 31 -1.46 6.10 17.67
CA PHE A 31 -1.07 5.99 19.07
C PHE A 31 -1.42 4.65 19.74
N SER A 32 -2.07 3.74 19.03
CA SER A 32 -2.34 2.40 19.56
C SER A 32 -1.08 1.55 19.50
N ASP A 33 -0.17 1.74 20.45
CA ASP A 33 1.03 0.93 20.68
C ASP A 33 0.73 -0.51 21.15
N ALA A 34 -0.50 -0.97 20.97
CA ALA A 34 -0.97 -2.27 21.46
C ALA A 34 -0.31 -3.48 20.75
N VAL A 35 0.40 -3.26 19.65
CA VAL A 35 1.18 -4.30 18.98
C VAL A 35 2.60 -4.27 19.52
N SER A 36 2.98 -5.34 20.20
CA SER A 36 4.30 -5.56 20.81
C SER A 36 5.44 -5.16 19.85
N GLU A 37 6.46 -4.44 20.35
CA GLU A 37 7.69 -4.10 19.62
C GLU A 37 8.38 -5.33 19.01
N LYS A 38 8.17 -6.52 19.57
CA LYS A 38 8.67 -7.80 19.06
C LYS A 38 8.05 -8.23 17.71
N ALA A 39 6.97 -7.58 17.24
CA ALA A 39 6.27 -7.99 16.03
C ALA A 39 7.06 -7.74 14.73
N LEU A 40 8.04 -6.84 14.72
CA LEU A 40 8.89 -6.55 13.56
C LEU A 40 10.36 -6.83 13.87
N THR A 41 10.72 -8.11 13.87
CA THR A 41 12.14 -8.49 13.93
C THR A 41 12.68 -8.47 12.50
N THR A 42 13.69 -7.63 12.24
CA THR A 42 14.38 -7.59 10.95
C THR A 42 15.20 -8.87 10.79
N CYS A 43 15.04 -9.54 9.66
CA CYS A 43 15.82 -10.71 9.29
C CYS A 43 16.94 -10.30 8.33
N ILE A 44 18.19 -10.52 8.74
CA ILE A 44 19.36 -10.17 7.95
C ILE A 44 19.83 -11.41 7.19
N PRO A 45 20.03 -11.36 5.85
CA PRO A 45 20.57 -12.46 5.09
C PRO A 45 22.00 -12.78 5.50
N GLU A 46 22.35 -14.08 5.55
CA GLU A 46 23.71 -14.55 5.80
C GLU A 46 24.63 -14.28 4.59
N SER A 47 24.08 -14.45 3.39
CA SER A 47 24.76 -14.12 2.13
C SER A 47 23.80 -13.50 1.12
N ILE A 48 24.37 -12.66 0.25
CA ILE A 48 23.69 -12.05 -0.89
C ILE A 48 24.56 -12.28 -2.10
N SER A 49 24.01 -12.91 -3.13
CA SER A 49 24.68 -13.10 -4.42
C SER A 49 23.80 -12.59 -5.55
N THR A 50 24.40 -11.87 -6.49
CA THR A 50 23.71 -11.38 -7.67
C THR A 50 24.31 -12.02 -8.92
N THR A 51 23.48 -12.58 -9.78
CA THR A 51 23.88 -13.18 -11.05
C THR A 51 23.99 -12.11 -12.15
N GLU A 52 24.71 -12.42 -13.23
CA GLU A 52 24.83 -11.52 -14.39
C GLU A 52 23.48 -11.14 -15.03
N ASP A 53 22.45 -11.99 -14.84
CA ASP A 53 21.08 -11.74 -15.29
C ASP A 53 20.29 -10.78 -14.37
N GLY A 54 20.93 -10.15 -13.38
CA GLY A 54 20.27 -9.25 -12.40
C GLY A 54 19.39 -9.96 -11.38
N LYS A 55 19.47 -11.29 -11.27
CA LYS A 55 18.81 -12.04 -10.20
C LYS A 55 19.61 -11.93 -8.93
N THR A 56 18.95 -11.58 -7.84
CA THR A 56 19.57 -11.52 -6.51
C THR A 56 19.03 -12.65 -5.65
N GLN A 57 19.94 -13.42 -5.07
CA GLN A 57 19.67 -14.49 -4.14
C GLN A 57 20.06 -14.04 -2.74
N TYR A 58 19.15 -14.24 -1.80
CA TYR A 58 19.30 -13.97 -0.38
C TYR A 58 19.22 -15.29 0.37
N ASP A 59 20.27 -15.68 1.08
CA ASP A 59 20.30 -16.88 1.90
C ASP A 59 20.20 -16.50 3.38
N PHE A 60 19.34 -17.20 4.11
CA PHE A 60 19.07 -16.94 5.52
C PHE A 60 19.33 -18.20 6.34
N ASN A 61 20.01 -18.03 7.49
CA ASN A 61 20.08 -19.00 8.55
C ASN A 61 19.06 -18.61 9.64
N LEU A 62 18.02 -19.41 9.80
CA LEU A 62 16.91 -19.10 10.70
C LEU A 62 17.10 -19.68 12.12
N GLN A 63 18.13 -20.46 12.37
CA GLN A 63 18.39 -21.10 13.68
C GLN A 63 18.51 -20.07 14.82
N SER A 64 19.02 -18.87 14.51
CA SER A 64 19.20 -17.79 15.51
C SER A 64 17.89 -17.10 15.92
N TYR A 65 16.80 -17.29 15.18
CA TYR A 65 15.51 -16.61 15.40
C TYR A 65 14.51 -17.42 16.21
N GLY A 66 14.83 -18.69 16.57
CA GLY A 66 13.99 -19.59 17.36
C GLY A 66 13.07 -20.47 16.53
N GLN A 67 12.40 -21.43 17.20
CA GLN A 67 11.59 -22.46 16.51
C GLN A 67 10.17 -22.01 16.12
N ASP A 68 9.66 -20.89 16.68
CA ASP A 68 8.29 -20.40 16.47
C ASP A 68 8.18 -19.28 15.42
N ILE A 69 8.97 -19.39 14.35
CA ILE A 69 8.92 -18.41 13.26
C ILE A 69 7.77 -18.78 12.33
N GLY A 70 6.68 -18.00 12.40
CA GLY A 70 5.48 -18.26 11.59
C GLY A 70 5.60 -17.85 10.13
N SER A 71 6.28 -16.73 9.86
CA SER A 71 6.33 -16.15 8.51
C SER A 71 7.57 -15.27 8.30
N ILE A 72 8.02 -15.17 7.05
CA ILE A 72 8.89 -14.09 6.57
C ILE A 72 8.08 -13.14 5.70
N VAL A 73 8.28 -11.84 5.90
CA VAL A 73 7.52 -10.79 5.24
C VAL A 73 8.46 -9.77 4.63
N PHE A 74 8.23 -9.40 3.38
CA PHE A 74 9.03 -8.40 2.67
C PHE A 74 8.24 -7.73 1.56
N TYR A 75 8.63 -6.52 1.21
CA TYR A 75 8.02 -5.76 0.14
C TYR A 75 8.71 -6.06 -1.19
N SER A 76 7.95 -6.10 -2.27
CA SER A 76 8.50 -6.20 -3.63
C SER A 76 7.78 -5.26 -4.58
N SER A 77 8.54 -4.66 -5.49
CA SER A 77 8.03 -3.78 -6.53
C SER A 77 8.54 -4.23 -7.88
N HIS A 78 7.61 -4.66 -8.74
CA HIS A 78 7.92 -5.12 -10.10
C HIS A 78 9.00 -6.22 -10.18
N GLN A 79 9.00 -7.14 -9.19
CA GLN A 79 9.97 -8.21 -9.06
C GLN A 79 9.24 -9.57 -8.99
N ARG A 80 9.82 -10.59 -9.64
CA ARG A 80 9.41 -11.99 -9.49
C ARG A 80 10.17 -12.59 -8.34
N ILE A 81 9.52 -13.47 -7.61
CA ILE A 81 10.06 -14.02 -6.37
C ILE A 81 9.86 -15.53 -6.35
N ASN A 82 10.90 -16.27 -5.99
CA ASN A 82 10.81 -17.66 -5.59
C ASN A 82 11.41 -17.79 -4.19
N VAL A 83 10.74 -18.52 -3.32
CA VAL A 83 11.21 -18.81 -1.96
C VAL A 83 11.33 -20.30 -1.77
N TYR A 84 12.49 -20.74 -1.30
CA TYR A 84 12.82 -22.12 -1.06
C TYR A 84 13.14 -22.34 0.43
N ALA A 85 12.50 -23.31 1.05
CA ALA A 85 12.83 -23.78 2.38
C ALA A 85 13.48 -25.15 2.27
N GLN A 86 14.72 -25.30 2.77
CA GLN A 86 15.50 -26.55 2.68
C GLN A 86 15.58 -27.13 1.26
N GLY A 87 15.56 -26.27 0.23
CA GLY A 87 15.60 -26.65 -1.18
C GLY A 87 14.24 -26.92 -1.83
N GLU A 88 13.15 -26.93 -1.06
CA GLU A 88 11.79 -27.08 -1.58
C GLU A 88 11.16 -25.70 -1.82
N GLU A 89 10.50 -25.50 -2.98
CA GLU A 89 9.81 -24.25 -3.28
C GLU A 89 8.53 -24.13 -2.46
N ILE A 90 8.47 -23.14 -1.56
CA ILE A 90 7.31 -22.89 -0.70
C ILE A 90 6.46 -21.69 -1.15
N TYR A 91 7.02 -20.80 -1.97
CA TYR A 91 6.31 -19.61 -2.46
C TYR A 91 6.85 -19.16 -3.81
N ARG A 92 5.93 -18.79 -4.70
CA ARG A 92 6.26 -18.21 -6.01
C ARG A 92 5.36 -17.01 -6.31
N LEU A 93 5.98 -15.88 -6.62
CA LEU A 93 5.33 -14.72 -7.21
C LEU A 93 5.80 -14.57 -8.65
N SER A 94 4.96 -14.99 -9.58
CA SER A 94 5.17 -14.79 -11.01
C SER A 94 4.02 -13.97 -11.58
N ASN A 95 4.31 -13.20 -12.62
CA ASN A 95 3.25 -12.52 -13.35
C ASN A 95 2.66 -13.45 -14.40
N LYS A 96 1.35 -13.46 -14.48
CA LYS A 96 0.65 -13.97 -15.66
C LYS A 96 0.63 -12.86 -16.70
N ARG A 97 0.92 -13.19 -17.96
CA ARG A 97 0.81 -12.24 -19.06
C ARG A 97 -0.63 -11.72 -19.11
N SER A 98 -0.81 -10.42 -18.94
CA SER A 98 -2.12 -9.75 -18.91
C SER A 98 -2.08 -8.51 -19.80
N ILE A 99 -3.27 -7.96 -20.09
CA ILE A 99 -3.40 -6.66 -20.78
C ILE A 99 -2.72 -5.52 -19.99
N TRP A 100 -2.49 -5.73 -18.70
CA TRP A 100 -1.86 -4.78 -17.78
C TRP A 100 -0.33 -4.91 -17.70
N GLY A 101 0.31 -5.60 -18.65
CA GLY A 101 1.76 -5.74 -18.69
C GLY A 101 2.28 -7.06 -18.14
N ASN A 102 3.61 -7.15 -18.04
CA ASN A 102 4.33 -8.36 -17.65
C ASN A 102 5.05 -8.20 -16.30
N THR A 103 4.36 -7.65 -15.32
CA THR A 103 4.89 -7.42 -13.97
C THR A 103 3.87 -7.82 -12.91
N PRO A 104 4.30 -8.35 -11.74
CA PRO A 104 3.40 -8.61 -10.63
C PRO A 104 2.93 -7.33 -9.90
N GLY A 105 3.44 -6.13 -10.29
CA GLY A 105 3.20 -4.88 -9.58
C GLY A 105 3.97 -4.80 -8.26
N TRP A 106 3.44 -4.05 -7.29
CA TRP A 106 4.04 -3.95 -5.97
C TRP A 106 3.14 -4.56 -4.90
N LYS A 107 3.72 -5.27 -3.92
CA LYS A 107 2.98 -5.86 -2.81
C LYS A 107 3.88 -6.25 -1.64
N TRP A 108 3.26 -6.42 -0.49
CA TRP A 108 3.84 -7.12 0.65
C TRP A 108 3.67 -8.64 0.46
N ASN A 109 4.76 -9.38 0.53
CA ASN A 109 4.77 -10.83 0.42
C ASN A 109 4.80 -11.43 1.83
N PHE A 110 3.78 -12.21 2.17
CA PHE A 110 3.67 -12.96 3.41
C PHE A 110 3.91 -14.43 3.10
N VAL A 111 5.10 -14.90 3.42
CA VAL A 111 5.49 -16.30 3.16
C VAL A 111 5.44 -17.05 4.46
N LYS A 112 4.50 -17.99 4.57
CA LYS A 112 4.41 -18.88 5.72
C LYS A 112 5.56 -19.88 5.70
N LEU A 113 6.29 -19.99 6.79
CA LEU A 113 7.41 -20.90 6.94
C LEU A 113 6.93 -22.24 7.51
N PRO A 114 7.40 -23.37 6.97
CA PRO A 114 7.20 -24.69 7.60
C PRO A 114 7.89 -24.74 8.97
N SER A 115 7.39 -25.56 9.87
CA SER A 115 7.99 -25.75 11.20
C SER A 115 9.37 -26.38 11.08
N GLY A 116 10.36 -25.87 11.83
CA GLY A 116 11.71 -26.46 11.89
C GLY A 116 12.58 -26.16 10.66
N VAL A 117 12.28 -25.07 9.93
CA VAL A 117 13.12 -24.61 8.82
C VAL A 117 14.35 -23.89 9.35
N ASP A 118 15.53 -24.41 9.05
CA ASP A 118 16.82 -23.83 9.42
C ASP A 118 17.38 -22.93 8.32
N ARG A 119 17.14 -23.27 7.06
CA ARG A 119 17.67 -22.54 5.90
C ARG A 119 16.56 -22.10 4.96
N LEU A 120 16.59 -20.82 4.62
CA LEU A 120 15.67 -20.22 3.67
C LEU A 120 16.47 -19.49 2.58
N GLN A 121 16.03 -19.65 1.35
CA GLN A 121 16.58 -18.97 0.18
C GLN A 121 15.48 -18.18 -0.52
N ILE A 122 15.75 -16.92 -0.82
CA ILE A 122 14.83 -16.05 -1.56
C ILE A 122 15.53 -15.59 -2.81
N GLU A 123 14.97 -15.94 -3.96
CA GLU A 123 15.42 -15.44 -5.26
C GLU A 123 14.50 -14.32 -5.73
N ILE A 124 15.09 -13.17 -6.05
CA ILE A 124 14.37 -12.00 -6.56
C ILE A 124 14.89 -11.68 -7.96
N SER A 125 13.99 -11.65 -8.93
CA SER A 125 14.30 -11.34 -10.32
C SER A 125 13.57 -10.06 -10.72
N PRO A 126 14.26 -8.96 -11.07
CA PRO A 126 13.65 -7.73 -11.49
C PRO A 126 12.92 -7.91 -12.83
N CYS A 127 11.79 -7.22 -13.01
CA CYS A 127 11.10 -7.16 -14.29
C CYS A 127 11.62 -6.04 -15.17
N TYR A 128 12.23 -5.03 -14.57
CA TYR A 128 12.80 -3.85 -15.23
C TYR A 128 14.15 -3.50 -14.58
N LYS A 129 15.05 -2.87 -15.36
CA LYS A 129 16.39 -2.47 -14.88
C LYS A 129 16.32 -1.46 -13.72
N GLU A 130 15.31 -0.61 -13.72
CA GLU A 130 15.12 0.46 -12.71
C GLU A 130 14.86 -0.08 -11.30
N VAL A 131 14.50 -1.35 -11.16
CA VAL A 131 14.24 -2.00 -9.87
C VAL A 131 15.29 -3.05 -9.48
N GLU A 132 16.39 -3.13 -10.23
CA GLU A 132 17.49 -4.10 -10.00
C GLU A 132 18.20 -3.83 -8.67
N ASP A 133 18.50 -2.56 -8.38
CA ASP A 133 19.26 -2.14 -7.19
C ASP A 133 18.38 -1.85 -5.96
N GLN A 134 17.12 -2.27 -5.96
CA GLN A 134 16.22 -2.00 -4.85
C GLN A 134 16.63 -2.79 -3.60
N LYS A 135 16.98 -2.07 -2.53
CA LYS A 135 17.29 -2.69 -1.23
C LYS A 135 16.05 -3.38 -0.68
N GLN A 136 16.23 -4.63 -0.27
CA GLN A 136 15.17 -5.44 0.33
C GLN A 136 15.31 -5.48 1.85
N GLU A 137 14.19 -5.28 2.53
CA GLU A 137 14.09 -5.46 3.97
C GLU A 137 13.20 -6.66 4.26
N PHE A 138 13.68 -7.54 5.11
CA PHE A 138 12.98 -8.77 5.49
C PHE A 138 12.61 -8.72 6.96
N TYR A 139 11.36 -9.06 7.25
CA TYR A 139 10.81 -9.14 8.60
C TYR A 139 10.42 -10.57 8.91
N ILE A 140 10.63 -11.02 10.13
CA ILE A 140 10.35 -12.38 10.57
C ILE A 140 9.51 -12.36 11.84
N GLY A 141 8.53 -13.27 11.94
CA GLY A 141 7.64 -13.36 13.12
C GLY A 141 6.26 -13.90 12.81
N GLY A 142 5.28 -13.57 13.66
CA GLY A 142 3.87 -13.85 13.42
C GLY A 142 3.31 -13.05 12.25
N GLY A 143 2.86 -13.71 11.20
CA GLY A 143 2.38 -13.02 9.99
C GLY A 143 1.26 -12.04 10.26
N ASN A 144 0.32 -12.38 11.17
CA ASN A 144 -0.78 -11.50 11.55
C ASN A 144 -0.30 -10.26 12.32
N ASP A 145 0.68 -10.39 13.20
CA ASP A 145 1.22 -9.28 13.98
C ASP A 145 1.95 -8.30 13.07
N ILE A 146 2.76 -8.82 12.15
CA ILE A 146 3.45 -8.01 11.13
C ILE A 146 2.42 -7.30 10.25
N TYR A 147 1.36 -8.01 9.78
CA TYR A 147 0.30 -7.41 8.98
C TYR A 147 -0.38 -6.26 9.69
N MET A 148 -0.77 -6.45 10.95
CA MET A 148 -1.44 -5.41 11.74
C MET A 148 -0.55 -4.19 11.96
N LYS A 149 0.75 -4.38 12.20
CA LYS A 149 1.68 -3.26 12.37
C LYS A 149 1.91 -2.48 11.09
N LEU A 150 2.07 -3.17 9.95
CA LEU A 150 2.17 -2.53 8.63
C LEU A 150 0.89 -1.75 8.31
N LEU A 151 -0.27 -2.34 8.60
CA LEU A 151 -1.56 -1.70 8.40
C LEU A 151 -1.71 -0.45 9.27
N GLN A 152 -1.39 -0.53 10.55
CA GLN A 152 -1.44 0.62 11.46
C GLN A 152 -0.54 1.77 11.01
N LYS A 153 0.67 1.46 10.55
CA LYS A 153 1.62 2.45 10.01
C LYS A 153 1.08 3.14 8.74
N ALA A 154 0.38 2.41 7.88
CA ALA A 154 -0.09 2.90 6.59
C ALA A 154 -1.47 3.57 6.64
N MET A 155 -2.30 3.23 7.63
CA MET A 155 -3.68 3.71 7.75
C MET A 155 -3.84 5.24 7.77
N PRO A 156 -3.02 6.04 8.47
CA PRO A 156 -3.19 7.49 8.49
C PRO A 156 -3.10 8.12 7.09
N ALA A 157 -2.12 7.73 6.27
CA ALA A 157 -1.97 8.22 4.91
C ALA A 157 -3.17 7.79 4.03
N PHE A 158 -3.63 6.56 4.18
CA PHE A 158 -4.81 6.06 3.46
C PHE A 158 -6.09 6.82 3.82
N ILE A 159 -6.33 7.09 5.12
CA ILE A 159 -7.51 7.83 5.58
C ILE A 159 -7.48 9.26 5.01
N ILE A 160 -6.32 9.95 5.03
CA ILE A 160 -6.18 11.28 4.46
C ILE A 160 -6.53 11.25 2.95
N SER A 161 -6.06 10.26 2.22
CA SER A 161 -6.35 10.08 0.79
C SER A 161 -7.85 9.90 0.53
N VAL A 162 -8.52 9.09 1.35
CA VAL A 162 -9.98 8.89 1.28
C VAL A 162 -10.74 10.18 1.59
N VAL A 163 -10.28 10.97 2.57
CA VAL A 163 -10.89 12.28 2.88
C VAL A 163 -10.78 13.23 1.67
N ILE A 164 -9.60 13.32 1.03
CA ILE A 164 -9.40 14.15 -0.17
C ILE A 164 -10.35 13.72 -1.28
N LEU A 165 -10.49 12.41 -1.50
CA LEU A 165 -11.41 11.83 -2.49
C LEU A 165 -12.88 12.19 -2.18
N LEU A 166 -13.32 12.06 -0.93
CA LEU A 166 -14.68 12.38 -0.52
C LEU A 166 -14.98 13.88 -0.65
N VAL A 167 -14.02 14.74 -0.32
CA VAL A 167 -14.13 16.20 -0.53
C VAL A 167 -14.26 16.52 -2.01
N GLY A 168 -13.45 15.88 -2.86
CA GLY A 168 -13.55 16.04 -4.31
C GLY A 168 -14.91 15.62 -4.87
N LEU A 169 -15.42 14.47 -4.43
CA LEU A 169 -16.77 13.99 -4.79
C LEU A 169 -17.85 14.98 -4.35
N TYR A 170 -17.76 15.48 -3.12
CA TYR A 170 -18.69 16.46 -2.60
C TYR A 170 -18.71 17.74 -3.44
N ILE A 171 -17.54 18.32 -3.76
CA ILE A 171 -17.42 19.53 -4.57
C ILE A 171 -18.01 19.30 -5.97
N THR A 172 -17.73 18.16 -6.59
CA THR A 172 -18.23 17.82 -7.93
C THR A 172 -19.75 17.68 -7.93
N ILE A 173 -20.31 16.96 -6.95
CA ILE A 173 -21.77 16.80 -6.80
C ILE A 173 -22.42 18.16 -6.53
N TYR A 174 -21.87 18.96 -5.62
CA TYR A 174 -22.37 20.30 -5.31
C TYR A 174 -22.42 21.16 -6.59
N TRP A 175 -21.33 21.21 -7.36
CA TRP A 175 -21.29 21.95 -8.61
C TRP A 175 -22.36 21.45 -9.60
N THR A 176 -22.52 20.15 -9.81
CA THR A 176 -23.50 19.60 -10.76
C THR A 176 -24.95 19.94 -10.40
N ILE A 177 -25.27 20.08 -9.10
CA ILE A 177 -26.61 20.44 -8.64
C ILE A 177 -26.87 21.94 -8.79
N VAL A 178 -25.90 22.77 -8.43
CA VAL A 178 -26.09 24.22 -8.27
C VAL A 178 -25.85 25.00 -9.57
N HIS A 179 -24.96 24.52 -10.44
CA HIS A 179 -24.58 25.25 -11.67
C HIS A 179 -25.77 25.43 -12.63
N LYS A 180 -26.79 24.51 -12.59
CA LYS A 180 -28.00 24.63 -13.43
C LYS A 180 -28.89 25.82 -13.11
N GLY A 181 -28.72 26.44 -11.94
CA GLY A 181 -29.52 27.59 -11.48
C GLY A 181 -28.74 28.88 -11.21
N SER A 182 -27.44 28.86 -11.35
CA SER A 182 -26.57 30.01 -11.06
C SER A 182 -25.34 30.02 -11.99
N GLN A 183 -24.80 31.20 -12.27
CA GLN A 183 -23.53 31.34 -13.02
C GLN A 183 -22.34 31.01 -12.13
N ILE A 184 -22.24 29.73 -11.69
CA ILE A 184 -21.08 29.28 -10.93
C ILE A 184 -19.97 28.91 -11.90
N ASP A 185 -18.78 29.45 -11.64
CA ASP A 185 -17.57 29.20 -12.42
C ASP A 185 -17.22 27.69 -12.48
N GLY A 186 -16.78 27.23 -13.65
CA GLY A 186 -16.30 25.87 -13.88
C GLY A 186 -15.06 25.49 -13.05
N THR A 187 -14.36 26.47 -12.48
CA THR A 187 -13.19 26.28 -11.62
C THR A 187 -13.48 25.31 -10.46
N LEU A 188 -14.70 25.39 -9.91
CA LEU A 188 -15.11 24.50 -8.82
C LEU A 188 -15.23 23.02 -9.26
N LEU A 189 -15.69 22.80 -10.51
CA LEU A 189 -15.73 21.44 -11.09
C LEU A 189 -14.31 20.88 -11.26
N TYR A 190 -13.40 21.67 -11.82
CA TYR A 190 -12.02 21.24 -12.01
C TYR A 190 -11.33 20.94 -10.67
N LEU A 191 -11.57 21.76 -9.65
CA LEU A 191 -11.06 21.51 -8.30
C LEU A 191 -11.60 20.18 -7.74
N GLY A 192 -12.90 19.92 -7.91
CA GLY A 192 -13.51 18.65 -7.47
C GLY A 192 -12.92 17.44 -8.18
N LEU A 193 -12.80 17.49 -9.51
CA LEU A 193 -12.21 16.43 -10.32
C LEU A 193 -10.73 16.19 -9.96
N PHE A 194 -9.94 17.27 -9.84
CA PHE A 194 -8.55 17.18 -9.39
C PHE A 194 -8.42 16.52 -8.02
N SER A 195 -9.27 16.90 -7.06
CA SER A 195 -9.26 16.30 -5.72
C SER A 195 -9.62 14.80 -5.75
N ILE A 196 -10.57 14.40 -6.62
CA ILE A 196 -10.90 12.98 -6.83
C ILE A 196 -9.68 12.20 -7.35
N LEU A 197 -9.05 12.72 -8.40
CA LEU A 197 -7.88 12.06 -9.00
C LEU A 197 -6.72 11.98 -8.02
N LEU A 198 -6.44 13.08 -7.30
CA LEU A 198 -5.40 13.13 -6.28
C LEU A 198 -5.67 12.14 -5.14
N GLY A 199 -6.91 12.08 -4.65
CA GLY A 199 -7.31 11.15 -3.60
C GLY A 199 -7.18 9.69 -4.04
N LEU A 200 -7.59 9.36 -5.26
CA LEU A 200 -7.44 8.02 -5.84
C LEU A 200 -5.97 7.63 -6.00
N TRP A 201 -5.17 8.53 -6.56
CA TRP A 201 -3.74 8.30 -6.72
C TRP A 201 -3.06 8.10 -5.37
N SER A 202 -3.27 9.03 -4.44
CA SER A 202 -2.66 8.96 -3.11
C SER A 202 -3.07 7.70 -2.34
N ALA A 203 -4.35 7.30 -2.39
CA ALA A 203 -4.82 6.05 -1.77
C ALA A 203 -4.16 4.80 -2.42
N ASN A 204 -3.98 4.83 -3.74
CA ASN A 204 -3.32 3.74 -4.47
C ASN A 204 -1.83 3.60 -4.09
N GLU A 205 -1.13 4.69 -3.80
CA GLU A 205 0.30 4.69 -3.42
C GLU A 205 0.55 4.25 -1.96
N THR A 206 -0.51 4.13 -1.14
CA THR A 206 -0.33 3.70 0.25
C THR A 206 -0.06 2.20 0.37
N ASP A 207 0.69 1.81 1.41
CA ASP A 207 0.91 0.40 1.75
C ASP A 207 -0.38 -0.36 2.07
N VAL A 208 -1.45 0.33 2.52
CA VAL A 208 -2.77 -0.28 2.75
C VAL A 208 -3.26 -0.97 1.49
N SER A 209 -3.13 -0.32 0.33
CA SER A 209 -3.55 -0.91 -0.93
C SER A 209 -2.65 -2.09 -1.33
N ALA A 210 -1.35 -2.05 -1.01
CA ALA A 210 -0.42 -3.17 -1.23
C ALA A 210 -0.68 -4.37 -0.31
N LEU A 211 -1.25 -4.14 0.87
CA LEU A 211 -1.63 -5.18 1.83
C LEU A 211 -2.97 -5.85 1.48
N ILE A 212 -3.95 -5.06 1.01
CA ILE A 212 -5.33 -5.55 0.80
C ILE A 212 -5.53 -6.15 -0.59
N PHE A 213 -5.00 -5.52 -1.64
CA PHE A 213 -5.24 -5.97 -3.01
C PHE A 213 -4.22 -7.01 -3.47
N ALA A 214 -4.71 -8.20 -3.80
CA ALA A 214 -3.87 -9.30 -4.29
C ALA A 214 -3.29 -9.03 -5.70
N ASN A 215 -4.02 -8.30 -6.56
CA ASN A 215 -3.58 -7.95 -7.91
C ASN A 215 -3.20 -6.49 -8.00
N ARG A 216 -1.90 -6.21 -8.02
CA ARG A 216 -1.34 -4.86 -8.06
C ARG A 216 -0.91 -4.39 -9.44
N GLN A 217 -1.08 -5.21 -10.48
CA GLN A 217 -0.80 -4.81 -11.86
C GLN A 217 -1.65 -3.59 -12.26
N ALA A 218 -2.96 -3.63 -11.93
CA ALA A 218 -3.87 -2.52 -12.22
C ALA A 218 -3.50 -1.23 -11.46
N GLY A 219 -2.89 -1.34 -10.28
CA GLY A 219 -2.47 -0.19 -9.47
C GLY A 219 -1.49 0.73 -10.19
N SER A 220 -0.52 0.17 -10.92
CA SER A 220 0.45 0.96 -11.71
C SER A 220 -0.24 1.80 -12.79
N TYR A 221 -1.28 1.26 -13.43
CA TYR A 221 -2.05 1.99 -14.43
C TYR A 221 -2.95 3.05 -13.82
N ILE A 222 -3.57 2.75 -12.67
CA ILE A 222 -4.35 3.75 -11.93
C ILE A 222 -3.46 4.93 -11.57
N ALA A 223 -2.26 4.68 -11.01
CA ALA A 223 -1.29 5.73 -10.70
C ALA A 223 -0.93 6.56 -11.93
N PHE A 224 -0.62 5.90 -13.04
CA PHE A 224 -0.25 6.58 -14.28
C PHE A 224 -1.39 7.43 -14.86
N VAL A 225 -2.59 6.86 -14.96
CA VAL A 225 -3.76 7.57 -15.52
C VAL A 225 -4.15 8.75 -14.64
N THR A 226 -4.16 8.60 -13.31
CA THR A 226 -4.53 9.68 -12.39
C THR A 226 -3.52 10.83 -12.35
N LEU A 227 -2.27 10.61 -12.74
CA LEU A 227 -1.24 11.66 -12.84
C LEU A 227 -1.23 12.35 -14.21
N MET A 228 -1.74 11.71 -15.27
CA MET A 228 -1.72 12.27 -16.63
C MET A 228 -2.92 13.19 -16.96
N ILE A 229 -3.98 13.14 -16.17
CA ILE A 229 -5.19 13.95 -16.33
C ILE A 229 -5.11 15.19 -15.44
#